data_83753c69bbf63de0e3e6455f621f2a8f
#
_entry.id   83753c69bbf63de0e3e6455f621f2a8f
#
_cell.length_a   1.000
_cell.length_b   1.000
_cell.length_c   1.000
_cell.angle_alpha   90.00
_cell.angle_beta   90.00
_cell.angle_gamma   90.00
#
_symmetry.space_group_name_H-M   'P 1'
#
loop_
_entity.id
_entity.type
_entity.pdbx_description
1 polymer ?
#
loop_
_entity_poly.entity_id
_entity_poly.type
_entity_poly.pdbx_seq_one_letter_code
_entity_poly.pdbx_strand_id
1 'polypeptide(L)'
;MSATRQCMPQAGIVHDKFHVSKYLGEAVDAVRRQEHRKLSQAGISPLTGSKWAWLKKYPDGRSAEAVSFRALNQLNLKTSRAWCIKENFSQFWSYSYKGAAKRFFKAWSNNAMRSKLEPVKKVVKMLRRHEEGLLNFSQHRISNACAEGFNSAIQLIKANARGFRNFTNYRARILFHCGK
;
A
#
# COMPACT_ATOMS: atom_id res chain seq x y z
N MET A 1 -10.44 -12.78 -8.25
CA MET A 1 -11.59 -11.92 -8.65
C MET A 1 -12.63 -12.66 -9.50
N SER A 2 -12.25 -13.64 -10.31
CA SER A 2 -13.20 -14.43 -11.11
C SER A 2 -14.17 -15.22 -10.23
N ALA A 3 -13.68 -15.96 -9.24
CA ALA A 3 -14.53 -16.80 -8.36
C ALA A 3 -15.55 -15.97 -7.55
N THR A 4 -15.18 -14.82 -7.02
CA THR A 4 -16.12 -13.96 -6.26
C THR A 4 -17.26 -13.46 -7.14
N ARG A 5 -16.98 -13.06 -8.39
CA ARG A 5 -18.02 -12.64 -9.32
C ARG A 5 -18.93 -13.79 -9.77
N GLN A 6 -18.39 -15.02 -9.84
CA GLN A 6 -19.20 -16.21 -10.17
C GLN A 6 -20.09 -16.67 -9.01
N CYS A 7 -19.55 -16.68 -7.79
CA CYS A 7 -20.27 -17.19 -6.63
C CYS A 7 -21.16 -16.13 -5.96
N MET A 8 -20.79 -14.84 -6.06
CA MET A 8 -21.49 -13.73 -5.41
C MET A 8 -21.56 -12.50 -6.35
N PRO A 9 -22.35 -12.53 -7.41
CA PRO A 9 -22.41 -11.46 -8.42
C PRO A 9 -22.84 -10.11 -7.85
N GLN A 10 -23.58 -10.10 -6.74
CA GLN A 10 -24.07 -8.90 -6.05
C GLN A 10 -23.02 -8.30 -5.09
N ALA A 11 -21.93 -8.99 -4.81
CA ALA A 11 -20.93 -8.54 -3.84
C ALA A 11 -20.08 -7.37 -4.38
N GLY A 12 -20.07 -6.25 -3.66
CA GLY A 12 -19.18 -5.14 -3.91
C GLY A 12 -17.73 -5.47 -3.54
N ILE A 13 -16.81 -5.36 -4.48
CA ILE A 13 -15.37 -5.54 -4.20
C ILE A 13 -14.82 -4.22 -3.66
N VAL A 14 -14.14 -4.28 -2.52
CA VAL A 14 -13.43 -3.14 -1.92
C VAL A 14 -11.93 -3.45 -1.86
N HIS A 15 -11.10 -2.52 -2.34
CA HIS A 15 -9.66 -2.66 -2.23
C HIS A 15 -9.16 -2.06 -0.92
N ASP A 16 -8.38 -2.83 -0.19
CA ASP A 16 -7.79 -2.41 1.07
C ASP A 16 -6.70 -1.35 0.87
N LYS A 17 -6.75 -0.32 1.73
CA LYS A 17 -5.77 0.76 1.81
C LYS A 17 -4.34 0.24 1.97
N PHE A 18 -4.14 -0.79 2.80
CA PHE A 18 -2.82 -1.36 3.08
C PHE A 18 -2.15 -1.91 1.81
N HIS A 19 -2.88 -2.69 1.02
CA HIS A 19 -2.37 -3.29 -0.21
C HIS A 19 -1.99 -2.24 -1.25
N VAL A 20 -2.82 -1.21 -1.42
CA VAL A 20 -2.52 -0.11 -2.35
C VAL A 20 -1.29 0.67 -1.89
N SER A 21 -1.19 0.98 -0.59
CA SER A 21 -0.03 1.67 -0.02
C SER A 21 1.26 0.85 -0.18
N LYS A 22 1.17 -0.49 -0.04
CA LYS A 22 2.28 -1.41 -0.28
C LYS A 22 2.76 -1.33 -1.72
N TYR A 23 1.86 -1.42 -2.72
CA TYR A 23 2.25 -1.34 -4.13
C TYR A 23 2.90 0.01 -4.48
N LEU A 24 2.38 1.10 -3.95
CA LEU A 24 2.99 2.42 -4.15
C LEU A 24 4.37 2.51 -3.47
N GLY A 25 4.52 1.95 -2.27
CA GLY A 25 5.81 1.87 -1.58
C GLY A 25 6.84 1.05 -2.37
N GLU A 26 6.44 -0.10 -2.90
CA GLU A 26 7.28 -0.94 -3.75
C GLU A 26 7.73 -0.21 -5.03
N ALA A 27 6.83 0.58 -5.63
CA ALA A 27 7.17 1.41 -6.79
C ALA A 27 8.21 2.48 -6.45
N VAL A 28 8.06 3.15 -5.30
CA VAL A 28 9.06 4.13 -4.81
C VAL A 28 10.41 3.46 -4.60
N ASP A 29 10.45 2.29 -3.94
CA ASP A 29 11.71 1.57 -3.72
C ASP A 29 12.34 1.08 -5.04
N ALA A 30 11.53 0.69 -6.02
CA ALA A 30 12.04 0.32 -7.34
C ALA A 30 12.69 1.52 -8.05
N VAL A 31 12.09 2.71 -7.99
CA VAL A 31 12.68 3.95 -8.52
C VAL A 31 13.98 4.27 -7.78
N ARG A 32 13.98 4.20 -6.44
CA ARG A 32 15.17 4.44 -5.61
C ARG A 32 16.31 3.51 -6.00
N ARG A 33 16.06 2.22 -6.15
CA ARG A 33 17.09 1.24 -6.55
C ARG A 33 17.66 1.53 -7.93
N GLN A 34 16.82 1.91 -8.89
CA GLN A 34 17.26 2.28 -10.24
C GLN A 34 18.12 3.55 -10.22
N GLU A 35 17.72 4.55 -9.45
CA GLU A 35 18.43 5.81 -9.32
C GLU A 35 19.75 5.64 -8.56
N HIS A 36 19.72 4.91 -7.43
CA HIS A 36 20.91 4.58 -6.66
C HIS A 36 21.98 3.90 -7.53
N ARG A 37 21.59 2.89 -8.33
CA ARG A 37 22.53 2.22 -9.24
C ARG A 37 23.19 3.18 -10.21
N LYS A 38 22.42 4.10 -10.81
CA LYS A 38 22.94 5.10 -11.75
C LYS A 38 23.90 6.10 -11.08
N LEU A 39 23.52 6.57 -9.90
CA LEU A 39 24.33 7.53 -9.15
C LEU A 39 25.63 6.89 -8.64
N SER A 40 25.56 5.63 -8.16
CA SER A 40 26.76 4.90 -7.72
C SER A 40 27.76 4.65 -8.86
N GLN A 41 27.28 4.43 -10.08
CA GLN A 41 28.14 4.34 -11.26
C GLN A 41 28.84 5.67 -11.57
N ALA A 42 28.25 6.79 -11.17
CA ALA A 42 28.84 8.13 -11.27
C ALA A 42 29.67 8.53 -10.03
N GLY A 43 29.93 7.61 -9.10
CA GLY A 43 30.69 7.86 -7.88
C GLY A 43 29.92 8.59 -6.78
N ILE A 44 28.60 8.75 -6.92
CA ILE A 44 27.73 9.49 -5.97
C ILE A 44 26.73 8.51 -5.35
N SER A 45 26.63 8.47 -4.02
CA SER A 45 25.78 7.48 -3.33
C SER A 45 24.87 8.08 -2.24
N PRO A 46 24.07 9.13 -2.54
CA PRO A 46 23.23 9.80 -1.55
C PRO A 46 22.06 8.92 -1.07
N LEU A 47 21.72 7.88 -1.81
CA LEU A 47 20.59 6.98 -1.51
C LEU A 47 20.99 5.73 -0.72
N THR A 48 22.27 5.60 -0.33
CA THR A 48 22.74 4.49 0.50
C THR A 48 22.02 4.48 1.84
N GLY A 49 21.51 3.31 2.26
CA GLY A 49 20.78 3.16 3.54
C GLY A 49 19.42 3.86 3.64
N SER A 50 19.01 4.64 2.62
CA SER A 50 17.85 5.52 2.68
C SER A 50 16.48 4.82 2.45
N LYS A 51 16.43 3.49 2.28
CA LYS A 51 15.19 2.76 1.95
C LYS A 51 14.01 3.14 2.85
N TRP A 52 14.22 3.07 4.15
CA TRP A 52 13.15 3.29 5.14
C TRP A 52 12.70 4.75 5.22
N ALA A 53 13.57 5.70 4.90
CA ALA A 53 13.22 7.11 4.82
C ALA A 53 12.12 7.38 3.77
N TRP A 54 12.17 6.67 2.64
CA TRP A 54 11.21 6.81 1.54
C TRP A 54 9.92 5.97 1.70
N LEU A 55 9.96 4.92 2.52
CA LEU A 55 8.80 4.05 2.74
C LEU A 55 7.90 4.54 3.87
N LYS A 56 8.46 5.16 4.89
CA LYS A 56 7.71 5.78 6.00
C LYS A 56 6.92 7.00 5.52
N LYS A 57 5.93 7.39 6.30
CA LYS A 57 5.28 8.69 6.19
C LYS A 57 6.30 9.80 6.48
N TYR A 58 6.06 11.00 5.95
CA TYR A 58 6.93 12.15 6.24
C TYR A 58 7.14 12.28 7.74
N PRO A 59 8.39 12.34 8.23
CA PRO A 59 8.64 12.50 9.65
C PRO A 59 8.22 13.91 10.10
N ASP A 60 7.38 13.96 11.13
CA ASP A 60 6.93 15.23 11.71
C ASP A 60 8.03 15.89 12.54
N GLY A 61 8.08 17.21 12.50
CA GLY A 61 8.86 18.01 13.43
C GLY A 61 10.33 18.26 13.04
N ARG A 62 11.16 18.49 14.08
CA ARG A 62 12.57 18.88 13.98
C ARG A 62 13.53 17.72 14.30
N SER A 63 13.07 16.48 14.21
CA SER A 63 13.91 15.32 14.49
C SER A 63 15.09 15.24 13.50
N ALA A 64 16.18 14.59 13.91
CA ALA A 64 17.34 14.35 13.03
C ALA A 64 16.94 13.59 11.75
N GLU A 65 15.96 12.65 11.85
CA GLU A 65 15.38 11.96 10.70
C GLU A 65 14.69 12.93 9.74
N ALA A 66 13.92 13.90 10.26
CA ALA A 66 13.22 14.89 9.43
C ALA A 66 14.21 15.84 8.72
N VAL A 67 15.29 16.23 9.38
CA VAL A 67 16.34 17.06 8.79
C VAL A 67 17.04 16.28 7.68
N SER A 68 17.46 15.07 7.93
CA SER A 68 18.12 14.19 6.94
C SER A 68 17.22 13.90 5.74
N PHE A 69 15.93 13.65 5.98
CA PHE A 69 14.96 13.42 4.91
C PHE A 69 14.73 14.68 4.04
N ARG A 70 14.66 15.88 4.67
CA ARG A 70 14.55 17.14 3.92
C ARG A 70 15.76 17.38 3.03
N ALA A 71 16.97 17.14 3.52
CA ALA A 71 18.18 17.25 2.74
C ALA A 71 18.17 16.31 1.53
N LEU A 72 17.77 15.03 1.71
CA LEU A 72 17.59 14.07 0.61
C LEU A 72 16.55 14.54 -0.40
N ASN A 73 15.44 15.09 0.07
CA ASN A 73 14.33 15.52 -0.80
C ASN A 73 14.70 16.76 -1.63
N GLN A 74 15.60 17.61 -1.13
CA GLN A 74 16.12 18.78 -1.85
C GLN A 74 17.02 18.43 -3.04
N LEU A 75 17.57 17.21 -3.12
CA LEU A 75 18.43 16.77 -4.21
C LEU A 75 17.71 16.57 -5.56
N ASN A 76 16.43 16.90 -5.65
CA ASN A 76 15.59 16.79 -6.86
C ASN A 76 15.67 15.40 -7.54
N LEU A 77 15.72 14.36 -6.73
CA LEU A 77 15.84 12.98 -7.19
C LEU A 77 14.54 12.48 -7.83
N LYS A 78 14.65 11.50 -8.72
CA LYS A 78 13.50 10.75 -9.23
C LYS A 78 12.76 10.05 -8.09
N THR A 79 13.49 9.59 -7.09
CA THR A 79 12.95 8.97 -5.86
C THR A 79 12.08 9.95 -5.08
N SER A 80 12.49 11.22 -4.93
CA SER A 80 11.69 12.28 -4.30
C SER A 80 10.35 12.46 -5.02
N ARG A 81 10.38 12.52 -6.36
CA ARG A 81 9.15 12.65 -7.17
C ARG A 81 8.24 11.44 -7.02
N ALA A 82 8.79 10.21 -7.01
CA ALA A 82 8.00 9.01 -6.78
C ALA A 82 7.36 9.01 -5.40
N TRP A 83 8.09 9.44 -4.37
CA TRP A 83 7.61 9.57 -3.01
C TRP A 83 6.48 10.61 -2.91
N CYS A 84 6.62 11.80 -3.51
CA CYS A 84 5.56 12.81 -3.55
C CYS A 84 4.28 12.27 -4.18
N ILE A 85 4.38 11.48 -5.26
CA ILE A 85 3.23 10.85 -5.89
C ILE A 85 2.54 9.86 -4.92
N LYS A 86 3.32 9.05 -4.19
CA LYS A 86 2.81 8.13 -3.16
C LYS A 86 2.13 8.89 -2.02
N GLU A 87 2.76 9.92 -1.47
CA GLU A 87 2.20 10.70 -0.36
C GLU A 87 0.91 11.44 -0.77
N ASN A 88 0.89 12.03 -1.96
CA ASN A 88 -0.32 12.65 -2.50
C ASN A 88 -1.50 11.68 -2.59
N PHE A 89 -1.24 10.40 -2.93
CA PHE A 89 -2.30 9.39 -2.97
C PHE A 89 -2.95 9.16 -1.60
N SER A 90 -2.25 9.43 -0.50
CA SER A 90 -2.79 9.25 0.84
C SER A 90 -4.08 10.04 1.09
N GLN A 91 -4.25 11.18 0.40
CA GLN A 91 -5.46 12.00 0.46
C GLN A 91 -6.70 11.29 -0.11
N PHE A 92 -6.51 10.32 -1.01
CA PHE A 92 -7.62 9.53 -1.56
C PHE A 92 -8.48 8.89 -0.46
N TRP A 93 -7.86 8.46 0.62
CA TRP A 93 -8.52 7.75 1.72
C TRP A 93 -9.35 8.66 2.65
N SER A 94 -9.21 9.98 2.52
CA SER A 94 -10.01 10.95 3.29
C SER A 94 -11.37 11.23 2.66
N TYR A 95 -11.54 10.95 1.37
CA TYR A 95 -12.80 11.21 0.68
C TYR A 95 -13.90 10.23 1.12
N SER A 96 -15.07 10.78 1.48
CA SER A 96 -16.29 10.02 1.83
C SER A 96 -17.28 9.95 0.68
N TYR A 97 -17.13 10.83 -0.31
CA TYR A 97 -18.03 10.92 -1.44
C TYR A 97 -17.37 10.37 -2.70
N LYS A 98 -18.01 9.35 -3.32
CA LYS A 98 -17.47 8.61 -4.47
C LYS A 98 -17.10 9.52 -5.65
N GLY A 99 -17.91 10.55 -5.94
CA GLY A 99 -17.65 11.50 -7.02
C GLY A 99 -16.39 12.34 -6.80
N ALA A 100 -16.15 12.78 -5.55
CA ALA A 100 -14.94 13.52 -5.20
C ALA A 100 -13.70 12.61 -5.25
N ALA A 101 -13.79 11.40 -4.71
CA ALA A 101 -12.75 10.38 -4.80
C ALA A 101 -12.39 10.08 -6.26
N LYS A 102 -13.38 9.94 -7.14
CA LYS A 102 -13.16 9.70 -8.58
C LYS A 102 -12.45 10.87 -9.26
N ARG A 103 -12.86 12.12 -9.00
CA ARG A 103 -12.18 13.31 -9.55
C ARG A 103 -10.73 13.37 -9.09
N PHE A 104 -10.48 13.19 -7.80
CA PHE A 104 -9.13 13.14 -7.27
C PHE A 104 -8.31 12.03 -7.93
N PHE A 105 -8.82 10.80 -7.99
CA PHE A 105 -8.12 9.66 -8.58
C PHE A 105 -7.77 9.89 -10.05
N LYS A 106 -8.69 10.48 -10.83
CA LYS A 106 -8.45 10.84 -12.23
C LYS A 106 -7.31 11.87 -12.36
N ALA A 107 -7.33 12.94 -11.57
CA ALA A 107 -6.30 13.98 -11.58
C ALA A 107 -4.94 13.41 -11.14
N TRP A 108 -4.90 12.68 -10.00
CA TRP A 108 -3.70 12.05 -9.48
C TRP A 108 -3.11 11.04 -10.47
N SER A 109 -3.94 10.17 -11.04
CA SER A 109 -3.46 9.14 -11.96
C SER A 109 -2.91 9.73 -13.27
N ASN A 110 -3.50 10.82 -13.78
CA ASN A 110 -2.98 11.54 -14.94
C ASN A 110 -1.61 12.17 -14.64
N ASN A 111 -1.47 12.80 -13.48
CA ASN A 111 -0.19 13.37 -13.03
C ASN A 111 0.88 12.28 -12.89
N ALA A 112 0.56 11.19 -12.22
CA ALA A 112 1.48 10.06 -12.03
C ALA A 112 1.91 9.42 -13.36
N MET A 113 1.02 9.33 -14.36
CA MET A 113 1.36 8.83 -15.70
C MET A 113 2.33 9.75 -16.47
N ARG A 114 2.31 11.07 -16.20
CA ARG A 114 3.24 12.06 -16.80
C ARG A 114 4.61 12.06 -16.15
N SER A 115 4.79 11.40 -15.00
CA SER A 115 6.04 11.43 -14.22
C SER A 115 7.26 10.81 -14.93
N LYS A 116 7.06 10.03 -16.00
CA LYS A 116 8.10 9.23 -16.69
C LYS A 116 8.79 8.19 -15.79
N LEU A 117 8.16 7.81 -14.66
CA LEU A 117 8.66 6.81 -13.71
C LEU A 117 7.96 5.48 -13.97
N GLU A 118 8.60 4.56 -14.71
CA GLU A 118 7.96 3.31 -15.14
C GLU A 118 7.41 2.44 -13.98
N PRO A 119 8.10 2.28 -12.82
CA PRO A 119 7.52 1.54 -11.70
C PRO A 119 6.20 2.16 -11.20
N VAL A 120 6.13 3.49 -11.12
CA VAL A 120 4.93 4.22 -10.71
C VAL A 120 3.81 4.04 -11.73
N LYS A 121 4.12 4.19 -13.03
CA LYS A 121 3.15 4.01 -14.13
C LYS A 121 2.54 2.61 -14.13
N LYS A 122 3.32 1.56 -13.83
CA LYS A 122 2.81 0.18 -13.73
C LYS A 122 1.73 0.08 -12.64
N VAL A 123 1.97 0.64 -11.45
CA VAL A 123 0.99 0.66 -10.36
C VAL A 123 -0.24 1.48 -10.75
N VAL A 124 -0.08 2.64 -11.36
CA VAL A 124 -1.23 3.47 -11.81
C VAL A 124 -2.09 2.73 -12.82
N LYS A 125 -1.49 2.04 -13.80
CA LYS A 125 -2.24 1.22 -14.77
C LYS A 125 -3.02 0.10 -14.09
N MET A 126 -2.43 -0.54 -13.07
CA MET A 126 -3.11 -1.56 -12.27
C MET A 126 -4.29 -0.94 -11.49
N LEU A 127 -4.08 0.19 -10.80
CA LEU A 127 -5.13 0.86 -10.02
C LEU A 127 -6.29 1.34 -10.90
N ARG A 128 -6.01 1.83 -12.11
CA ARG A 128 -7.06 2.21 -13.10
C ARG A 128 -7.95 1.02 -13.50
N ARG A 129 -7.37 -0.16 -13.66
CA ARG A 129 -8.15 -1.39 -13.95
C ARG A 129 -9.05 -1.82 -12.78
N HIS A 130 -8.73 -1.36 -11.58
CA HIS A 130 -9.44 -1.68 -10.35
C HIS A 130 -10.11 -0.45 -9.72
N GLU A 131 -10.37 0.60 -10.51
CA GLU A 131 -10.92 1.88 -10.05
C GLU A 131 -12.20 1.71 -9.24
N GLU A 132 -13.11 0.87 -9.71
CA GLU A 132 -14.40 0.64 -9.02
C GLU A 132 -14.19 0.14 -7.58
N GLY A 133 -13.34 -0.87 -7.39
CA GLY A 133 -13.04 -1.39 -6.06
C GLY A 133 -12.33 -0.39 -5.14
N LEU A 134 -11.53 0.52 -5.71
CA LEU A 134 -10.96 1.64 -4.96
C LEU A 134 -12.03 2.63 -4.53
N LEU A 135 -12.92 3.00 -5.45
CA LEU A 135 -14.00 3.96 -5.17
C LEU A 135 -15.01 3.42 -4.17
N ASN A 136 -15.23 2.11 -4.13
CA ASN A 136 -16.11 1.48 -3.14
C ASN A 136 -15.58 1.65 -1.71
N PHE A 137 -14.27 1.80 -1.52
CA PHE A 137 -13.71 2.13 -0.19
C PHE A 137 -14.26 3.44 0.37
N SER A 138 -14.48 4.46 -0.47
CA SER A 138 -15.02 5.76 0.01
C SER A 138 -16.43 5.66 0.60
N GLN A 139 -17.20 4.65 0.18
CA GLN A 139 -18.57 4.41 0.67
C GLN A 139 -18.59 3.47 1.89
N HIS A 140 -17.81 2.39 1.84
CA HIS A 140 -17.90 1.31 2.83
C HIS A 140 -16.86 1.42 3.93
N ARG A 141 -15.72 2.07 3.68
CA ARG A 141 -14.58 2.24 4.62
C ARG A 141 -14.16 0.94 5.32
N ILE A 142 -14.39 -0.20 4.67
CA ILE A 142 -14.04 -1.51 5.19
C ILE A 142 -12.54 -1.72 5.01
N SER A 143 -11.87 -2.07 6.10
CA SER A 143 -10.47 -2.52 6.07
C SER A 143 -10.42 -4.03 6.31
N ASN A 144 -9.38 -4.68 5.79
CA ASN A 144 -9.14 -6.10 6.03
C ASN A 144 -8.57 -6.38 7.45
N ALA A 145 -8.39 -5.34 8.26
CA ALA A 145 -7.75 -5.44 9.58
C ALA A 145 -8.45 -6.46 10.50
N CYS A 146 -9.78 -6.54 10.43
CA CYS A 146 -10.54 -7.51 11.22
C CYS A 146 -10.22 -8.95 10.78
N ALA A 147 -10.24 -9.22 9.47
CA ALA A 147 -9.90 -10.54 8.93
C ALA A 147 -8.43 -10.91 9.19
N GLU A 148 -7.51 -9.95 9.12
CA GLU A 148 -6.10 -10.15 9.47
C GLU A 148 -5.93 -10.44 10.98
N GLY A 149 -6.68 -9.77 11.83
CA GLY A 149 -6.73 -10.04 13.27
C GLY A 149 -7.19 -11.48 13.57
N PHE A 150 -8.29 -11.92 12.94
CA PHE A 150 -8.74 -13.30 13.05
C PHE A 150 -7.72 -14.31 12.52
N ASN A 151 -7.12 -14.06 11.36
CA ASN A 151 -6.10 -14.93 10.81
C ASN A 151 -4.88 -15.04 11.74
N SER A 152 -4.46 -13.94 12.35
CA SER A 152 -3.36 -13.91 13.32
C SER A 152 -3.70 -14.73 14.57
N ALA A 153 -4.91 -14.58 15.11
CA ALA A 153 -5.39 -15.38 16.25
C ALA A 153 -5.44 -16.88 15.89
N ILE A 154 -5.94 -17.23 14.71
CA ILE A 154 -5.99 -18.60 14.21
C ILE A 154 -4.57 -19.20 14.08
N GLN A 155 -3.62 -18.43 13.54
CA GLN A 155 -2.22 -18.89 13.45
C GLN A 155 -1.60 -19.09 14.84
N LEU A 156 -1.90 -18.22 15.80
CA LEU A 156 -1.44 -18.38 17.18
C LEU A 156 -2.01 -19.65 17.84
N ILE A 157 -3.30 -19.93 17.65
CA ILE A 157 -3.94 -21.17 18.11
C ILE A 157 -3.23 -22.39 17.53
N LYS A 158 -2.90 -22.36 16.25
CA LYS A 158 -2.17 -23.45 15.56
C LYS A 158 -0.75 -23.61 16.12
N ALA A 159 -0.05 -22.51 16.33
CA ALA A 159 1.33 -22.52 16.85
C ALA A 159 1.37 -23.05 18.29
N ASN A 160 0.49 -22.58 19.17
CA ASN A 160 0.44 -23.00 20.57
C ASN A 160 0.08 -24.49 20.74
N ALA A 161 -0.73 -25.03 19.85
CA ALA A 161 -1.10 -26.46 19.85
C ALA A 161 -0.03 -27.36 19.19
N ARG A 162 1.08 -26.79 18.68
CA ARG A 162 2.09 -27.52 17.89
C ARG A 162 1.49 -28.32 16.73
N GLY A 163 0.36 -27.87 16.21
CA GLY A 163 -0.44 -28.52 15.19
C GLY A 163 -1.65 -29.28 15.74
N PHE A 164 -2.54 -29.69 14.83
CA PHE A 164 -3.74 -30.46 15.16
C PHE A 164 -3.76 -31.74 14.33
N ARG A 165 -3.97 -32.89 14.95
CA ARG A 165 -4.09 -34.18 14.28
C ARG A 165 -5.39 -34.29 13.46
N ASN A 166 -6.44 -33.57 13.88
CA ASN A 166 -7.78 -33.63 13.29
C ASN A 166 -8.29 -32.19 13.05
N PHE A 167 -8.85 -31.96 11.86
CA PHE A 167 -9.45 -30.69 11.48
C PHE A 167 -10.64 -30.31 12.37
N THR A 168 -11.42 -31.29 12.81
CA THR A 168 -12.58 -31.04 13.70
C THR A 168 -12.14 -30.38 15.01
N ASN A 169 -11.06 -30.84 15.62
CA ASN A 169 -10.52 -30.26 16.85
C ASN A 169 -9.95 -28.87 16.60
N TYR A 170 -9.32 -28.65 15.45
CA TYR A 170 -8.85 -27.32 15.03
C TYR A 170 -10.00 -26.33 14.87
N ARG A 171 -11.06 -26.75 14.16
CA ARG A 171 -12.28 -25.97 13.98
C ARG A 171 -12.95 -25.63 15.32
N ALA A 172 -13.08 -26.58 16.21
CA ALA A 172 -13.66 -26.37 17.53
C ALA A 172 -12.88 -25.31 18.34
N ARG A 173 -11.55 -25.39 18.31
CA ARG A 173 -10.68 -24.39 18.96
C ARG A 173 -10.81 -23.00 18.34
N ILE A 174 -10.88 -22.90 17.02
CA ILE A 174 -11.12 -21.60 16.35
C ILE A 174 -12.46 -21.03 16.77
N LEU A 175 -13.53 -21.82 16.73
CA LEU A 175 -14.87 -21.38 17.10
C LEU A 175 -14.93 -20.95 18.59
N PHE A 176 -14.24 -21.66 19.47
CA PHE A 176 -14.19 -21.31 20.89
C PHE A 176 -13.47 -19.98 21.15
N HIS A 177 -12.36 -19.70 20.46
CA HIS A 177 -11.56 -18.50 20.70
C HIS A 177 -11.98 -17.29 19.84
N CYS A 178 -12.51 -17.51 18.65
CA CYS A 178 -12.81 -16.48 17.66
C CYS A 178 -14.31 -16.37 17.33
N GLY A 179 -15.12 -17.37 17.69
CA GLY A 179 -16.55 -17.38 17.51
C GLY A 179 -17.24 -16.61 18.64
N LYS A 180 -18.00 -15.58 18.30
CA LYS A 180 -18.98 -14.94 19.17
C LYS A 180 -20.35 -15.12 18.56
#